data_5e9896c827ed66b7a26e47c34a9d5dda
#
_entry.id   5e9896c827ed66b7a26e47c34a9d5dda
#
_cell.length_a   1.000
_cell.length_b   1.000
_cell.length_c   1.000
_cell.angle_alpha   90.00
_cell.angle_beta   90.00
_cell.angle_gamma   90.00
#
_symmetry.space_group_name_H-M   'P 1'
#
loop_
_entity.id
_entity.type
_entity.pdbx_description
1 polymer ?
#
loop_
_entity_poly.entity_id
_entity_poly.type
_entity_poly.pdbx_seq_one_letter_code
_entity_poly.pdbx_strand_id
1 'polypeptide(L)'
;MTIRSTAALGLALLLAAAGCGAPRDPVRATLDALVKAADARDAGALFDRIAPGFSAADGSSRDEARALVERYFAAYDILDVRLEDVRIERGGPEAARARFRARLSGQPRRIGGLDGLVPSSAVYDFDLRLTNAGGAWKVAWAQWNPAGG
;
A
#
# COMPACT_ATOMS: atom_id res chain seq x y z
N MET A 1 5.67 -75.76 -9.76
CA MET A 1 4.79 -75.40 -10.83
C MET A 1 4.48 -73.92 -10.69
N THR A 2 4.88 -73.20 -11.63
CA THR A 2 4.96 -71.74 -11.77
C THR A 2 3.65 -70.99 -11.58
N ILE A 3 3.65 -69.92 -10.75
CA ILE A 3 2.69 -68.80 -10.87
C ILE A 3 3.49 -67.52 -10.83
N ARG A 4 3.50 -66.90 -11.96
CA ARG A 4 4.01 -65.54 -12.15
C ARG A 4 2.98 -64.53 -11.67
N SER A 5 3.34 -63.74 -10.68
CA SER A 5 2.58 -62.56 -10.32
C SER A 5 3.30 -61.31 -10.82
N THR A 6 2.77 -60.73 -11.84
CA THR A 6 3.19 -59.43 -12.34
C THR A 6 2.59 -58.33 -11.43
N ALA A 7 3.44 -57.74 -10.62
CA ALA A 7 3.08 -56.53 -9.90
C ALA A 7 3.16 -55.33 -10.85
N ALA A 8 2.00 -54.78 -11.15
CA ALA A 8 1.92 -53.51 -11.85
C ALA A 8 2.26 -52.38 -10.88
N LEU A 9 3.41 -51.77 -11.11
CA LEU A 9 3.85 -50.58 -10.41
C LEU A 9 3.07 -49.39 -10.96
N GLY A 10 2.04 -48.99 -10.26
CA GLY A 10 1.36 -47.71 -10.53
C GLY A 10 2.18 -46.56 -9.98
N LEU A 11 2.99 -45.96 -10.84
CA LEU A 11 3.70 -44.73 -10.52
C LEU A 11 2.70 -43.57 -10.60
N ALA A 12 2.08 -43.24 -9.48
CA ALA A 12 1.30 -42.01 -9.34
C ALA A 12 2.26 -40.82 -9.29
N LEU A 13 2.43 -40.18 -10.44
CA LEU A 13 3.14 -38.91 -10.54
C LEU A 13 2.25 -37.84 -9.91
N LEU A 14 2.44 -37.57 -8.64
CA LEU A 14 1.92 -36.36 -7.99
C LEU A 14 2.72 -35.18 -8.53
N LEU A 15 2.23 -34.57 -9.59
CA LEU A 15 2.60 -33.21 -9.95
C LEU A 15 2.02 -32.28 -8.88
N ALA A 16 2.78 -32.08 -7.83
CA ALA A 16 2.60 -30.92 -6.98
C ALA A 16 2.95 -29.70 -7.83
N ALA A 17 1.94 -29.08 -8.43
CA ALA A 17 2.06 -27.74 -8.93
C ALA A 17 2.29 -26.83 -7.72
N ALA A 18 3.54 -26.71 -7.32
CA ALA A 18 3.97 -25.66 -6.42
C ALA A 18 3.79 -24.37 -7.18
N GLY A 19 2.67 -23.72 -6.97
CA GLY A 19 2.49 -22.32 -7.30
C GLY A 19 3.44 -21.51 -6.41
N CYS A 20 4.71 -21.46 -6.78
CA CYS A 20 5.72 -20.65 -6.11
C CYS A 20 5.59 -19.19 -6.54
N GLY A 21 4.57 -18.48 -6.01
CA GLY A 21 4.75 -17.08 -5.75
C GLY A 21 5.57 -16.96 -4.47
N ALA A 22 6.75 -16.30 -4.49
CA ALA A 22 7.42 -15.93 -3.26
C ALA A 22 6.42 -15.19 -2.36
N PRO A 23 6.38 -15.46 -1.02
CA PRO A 23 5.47 -14.73 -0.14
C PRO A 23 5.75 -13.24 -0.28
N ARG A 24 4.71 -12.48 -0.62
CA ARG A 24 4.82 -11.03 -0.76
C ARG A 24 5.18 -10.44 0.60
N ASP A 25 6.14 -9.53 0.64
CA ASP A 25 6.49 -8.79 1.85
C ASP A 25 5.23 -8.14 2.45
N PRO A 26 4.87 -8.44 3.72
CA PRO A 26 3.66 -7.90 4.34
C PRO A 26 3.63 -6.38 4.43
N VAL A 27 4.79 -5.72 4.56
CA VAL A 27 4.88 -4.26 4.52
C VAL A 27 4.59 -3.75 3.12
N ARG A 28 5.13 -4.40 2.09
CA ARG A 28 4.81 -4.09 0.70
C ARG A 28 3.33 -4.26 0.41
N ALA A 29 2.71 -5.33 0.93
CA ALA A 29 1.27 -5.55 0.80
C ALA A 29 0.44 -4.43 1.45
N THR A 30 0.91 -3.87 2.56
CA THR A 30 0.28 -2.70 3.19
C THR A 30 0.40 -1.47 2.29
N LEU A 31 1.57 -1.21 1.69
CA LEU A 31 1.73 -0.10 0.73
C LEU A 31 0.82 -0.25 -0.49
N ASP A 32 0.72 -1.46 -1.05
CA ASP A 32 -0.15 -1.75 -2.18
C ASP A 32 -1.64 -1.53 -1.82
N ALA A 33 -2.04 -1.87 -0.60
CA ALA A 33 -3.40 -1.61 -0.10
C ALA A 33 -3.68 -0.11 0.07
N LEU A 34 -2.70 0.68 0.52
CA LEU A 34 -2.80 2.14 0.59
C LEU A 34 -2.98 2.75 -0.81
N VAL A 35 -2.20 2.31 -1.79
CA VAL A 35 -2.34 2.74 -3.20
C VAL A 35 -3.73 2.42 -3.73
N LYS A 36 -4.18 1.18 -3.55
CA LYS A 36 -5.51 0.75 -4.00
C LYS A 36 -6.63 1.59 -3.38
N ALA A 37 -6.54 1.89 -2.09
CA ALA A 37 -7.50 2.74 -1.41
C ALA A 37 -7.47 4.19 -1.93
N ALA A 38 -6.28 4.72 -2.22
CA ALA A 38 -6.11 6.05 -2.79
C ALA A 38 -6.68 6.14 -4.22
N ASP A 39 -6.42 5.15 -5.08
CA ASP A 39 -6.98 5.09 -6.43
C ASP A 39 -8.51 5.03 -6.41
N ALA A 40 -9.07 4.30 -5.44
CA ALA A 40 -10.51 4.23 -5.21
C ALA A 40 -11.07 5.47 -4.50
N ARG A 41 -10.22 6.37 -4.01
CA ARG A 41 -10.56 7.52 -3.17
C ARG A 41 -11.37 7.11 -1.93
N ASP A 42 -11.02 5.96 -1.39
CA ASP A 42 -11.64 5.37 -0.21
C ASP A 42 -10.81 5.67 1.04
N ALA A 43 -11.16 6.77 1.73
CA ALA A 43 -10.49 7.17 2.96
C ALA A 43 -10.67 6.15 4.08
N GLY A 44 -11.81 5.45 4.14
CA GLY A 44 -12.05 4.39 5.11
C GLY A 44 -11.06 3.24 4.95
N ALA A 45 -10.96 2.68 3.75
CA ALA A 45 -10.02 1.61 3.44
C ALA A 45 -8.55 2.03 3.64
N LEU A 46 -8.21 3.29 3.32
CA LEU A 46 -6.87 3.83 3.57
C LEU A 46 -6.57 3.87 5.07
N PHE A 47 -7.48 4.41 5.88
CA PHE A 47 -7.30 4.56 7.32
C PHE A 47 -7.42 3.24 8.11
N ASP A 48 -7.95 2.18 7.51
CA ASP A 48 -7.83 0.81 8.05
C ASP A 48 -6.36 0.33 8.12
N ARG A 49 -5.47 0.95 7.32
CA ARG A 49 -4.02 0.69 7.31
C ARG A 49 -3.23 1.70 8.13
N ILE A 50 -3.89 2.62 8.80
CA ILE A 50 -3.28 3.62 9.67
C ILE A 50 -3.51 3.22 11.13
N ALA A 51 -2.44 3.21 11.92
CA ALA A 51 -2.51 2.83 13.33
C ALA A 51 -3.38 3.81 14.14
N PRO A 52 -4.07 3.34 15.20
CA PRO A 52 -4.88 4.23 16.05
C PRO A 52 -4.09 5.37 16.68
N GLY A 53 -2.83 5.13 17.04
CA GLY A 53 -1.92 6.12 17.62
C GLY A 53 -1.08 6.90 16.59
N PHE A 54 -1.49 6.95 15.34
CA PHE A 54 -0.79 7.65 14.28
C PHE A 54 -0.54 9.12 14.61
N SER A 55 0.63 9.61 14.20
CA SER A 55 0.98 11.02 14.14
C SER A 55 1.77 11.34 12.87
N ALA A 56 1.61 12.54 12.34
CA ALA A 56 2.44 13.04 11.25
C ALA A 56 3.64 13.84 11.79
N ALA A 57 4.62 14.08 10.92
CA ALA A 57 5.83 14.83 11.27
C ALA A 57 5.55 16.29 11.70
N ASP A 58 4.47 16.88 11.19
CA ASP A 58 4.00 18.24 11.55
C ASP A 58 3.19 18.26 12.84
N GLY A 59 3.01 17.12 13.51
CA GLY A 59 2.22 16.97 14.73
C GLY A 59 0.75 16.65 14.50
N SER A 60 0.29 16.59 13.25
CA SER A 60 -1.11 16.25 12.94
C SER A 60 -1.48 14.88 13.49
N SER A 61 -2.66 14.81 14.10
CA SER A 61 -3.26 13.58 14.59
C SER A 61 -3.81 12.72 13.43
N ARG A 62 -4.23 11.49 13.77
CA ARG A 62 -4.89 10.59 12.82
C ARG A 62 -6.16 11.21 12.23
N ASP A 63 -6.97 11.87 13.04
CA ASP A 63 -8.23 12.50 12.60
C ASP A 63 -7.98 13.71 11.70
N GLU A 64 -6.99 14.52 12.00
CA GLU A 64 -6.57 15.64 11.16
C GLU A 64 -6.01 15.17 9.82
N ALA A 65 -5.19 14.12 9.84
CA ALA A 65 -4.69 13.49 8.61
C ALA A 65 -5.83 12.89 7.78
N ARG A 66 -6.82 12.27 8.41
CA ARG A 66 -8.00 11.74 7.72
C ARG A 66 -8.80 12.85 7.05
N ALA A 67 -9.06 13.94 7.76
CA ALA A 67 -9.76 15.10 7.19
C ALA A 67 -9.02 15.69 5.98
N LEU A 68 -7.68 15.72 6.03
CA LEU A 68 -6.85 16.17 4.90
C LEU A 68 -7.02 15.24 3.69
N VAL A 69 -6.93 13.92 3.91
CA VAL A 69 -7.08 12.91 2.84
C VAL A 69 -8.49 12.98 2.23
N GLU A 70 -9.52 13.08 3.05
CA GLU A 70 -10.91 13.19 2.58
C GLU A 70 -11.11 14.43 1.70
N ARG A 71 -10.56 15.57 2.07
CA ARG A 71 -10.59 16.79 1.25
C ARG A 71 -9.83 16.60 -0.07
N TYR A 72 -8.67 15.96 -0.01
CA TYR A 72 -7.88 15.66 -1.21
C TYR A 72 -8.66 14.76 -2.17
N PHE A 73 -9.22 13.65 -1.67
CA PHE A 73 -10.02 12.74 -2.47
C PHE A 73 -11.26 13.38 -3.07
N ALA A 74 -11.91 14.29 -2.32
CA ALA A 74 -13.07 15.03 -2.80
C ALA A 74 -12.74 16.01 -3.94
N ALA A 75 -11.48 16.43 -4.07
CA ALA A 75 -11.03 17.34 -5.12
C ALA A 75 -10.85 16.67 -6.48
N TYR A 76 -10.87 15.35 -6.56
CA TYR A 76 -10.63 14.60 -7.79
C TYR A 76 -11.80 13.68 -8.14
N ASP A 77 -12.12 13.60 -9.44
CA ASP A 77 -13.05 12.62 -9.99
C ASP A 77 -12.32 11.29 -10.27
N ILE A 78 -11.08 11.38 -10.72
CA ILE A 78 -10.18 10.24 -10.94
C ILE A 78 -8.85 10.55 -10.24
N LEU A 79 -8.29 9.54 -9.58
CA LEU A 79 -6.97 9.59 -8.97
C LEU A 79 -6.23 8.30 -9.28
N ASP A 80 -4.99 8.41 -9.73
CA ASP A 80 -4.06 7.31 -9.96
C ASP A 80 -2.79 7.58 -9.14
N VAL A 81 -2.37 6.62 -8.35
CA VAL A 81 -1.19 6.72 -7.50
C VAL A 81 -0.18 5.64 -7.87
N ARG A 82 1.05 6.06 -8.14
CA ARG A 82 2.16 5.15 -8.43
C ARG A 82 3.30 5.37 -7.46
N LEU A 83 3.81 4.26 -6.91
CA LEU A 83 4.99 4.29 -6.05
C LEU A 83 6.24 4.01 -6.88
N GLU A 84 7.24 4.86 -6.70
CA GLU A 84 8.56 4.76 -7.32
C GLU A 84 9.62 4.68 -6.20
N ASP A 85 10.76 4.06 -6.49
CA ASP A 85 11.93 3.99 -5.59
C ASP A 85 11.61 3.46 -4.18
N VAL A 86 10.75 2.45 -4.09
CA VAL A 86 10.32 1.89 -2.80
C VAL A 86 11.48 1.19 -2.09
N ARG A 87 11.77 1.63 -0.87
CA ARG A 87 12.76 1.05 0.03
C ARG A 87 12.11 0.70 1.35
N ILE A 88 12.20 -0.58 1.73
CA ILE A 88 11.65 -1.09 2.98
C ILE A 88 12.81 -1.58 3.84
N GLU A 89 12.91 -1.04 5.05
CA GLU A 89 13.89 -1.41 6.06
C GLU A 89 13.16 -2.02 7.26
N ARG A 90 13.61 -3.19 7.71
CA ARG A 90 13.06 -3.86 8.89
C ARG A 90 13.84 -3.46 10.14
N GLY A 91 13.10 -3.07 11.18
CA GLY A 91 13.62 -2.80 12.52
C GLY A 91 13.22 -3.90 13.52
N GLY A 92 13.26 -5.17 13.09
CA GLY A 92 12.78 -6.32 13.86
C GLY A 92 11.39 -6.79 13.43
N PRO A 93 10.74 -7.71 14.21
CA PRO A 93 9.48 -8.33 13.81
C PRO A 93 8.27 -7.38 13.89
N GLU A 94 8.38 -6.27 14.62
CA GLU A 94 7.26 -5.37 14.93
C GLU A 94 7.42 -3.96 14.36
N ALA A 95 8.54 -3.65 13.73
CA ALA A 95 8.83 -2.33 13.20
C ALA A 95 9.41 -2.38 11.78
N ALA A 96 8.99 -1.43 10.95
CA ALA A 96 9.55 -1.23 9.62
C ALA A 96 9.51 0.26 9.25
N ARG A 97 10.36 0.64 8.33
CA ARG A 97 10.37 1.95 7.67
C ARG A 97 10.22 1.75 6.19
N ALA A 98 9.36 2.52 5.56
CA ALA A 98 9.20 2.54 4.12
C ALA A 98 9.42 3.95 3.59
N ARG A 99 10.30 4.10 2.61
CA ARG A 99 10.54 5.36 1.90
C ARG A 99 10.27 5.14 0.44
N PHE A 100 9.57 6.06 -0.17
CA PHE A 100 9.22 5.98 -1.57
C PHE A 100 8.84 7.36 -2.12
N ARG A 101 8.82 7.45 -3.43
CA ARG A 101 8.21 8.57 -4.16
C ARG A 101 6.82 8.17 -4.61
N ALA A 102 5.82 8.99 -4.34
CA ALA A 102 4.47 8.80 -4.84
C ALA A 102 4.21 9.83 -5.96
N ARG A 103 3.91 9.33 -7.14
CA ARG A 103 3.42 10.13 -8.24
C ARG A 103 1.91 10.01 -8.28
N LEU A 104 1.25 11.14 -8.14
CA LEU A 104 -0.20 11.26 -8.18
C LEU A 104 -0.56 11.92 -9.49
N SER A 105 -1.48 11.35 -10.22
CA SER A 105 -2.11 11.94 -11.39
C SER A 105 -3.61 11.78 -11.30
N GLY A 106 -4.37 12.74 -11.81
CA GLY A 106 -5.80 12.68 -11.68
C GLY A 106 -6.54 13.71 -12.51
N GLN A 107 -7.84 13.56 -12.51
CA GLN A 107 -8.75 14.54 -13.08
C GLN A 107 -9.36 15.34 -11.93
N PRO A 108 -8.95 16.62 -11.76
CA PRO A 108 -9.56 17.47 -10.77
C PRO A 108 -11.06 17.64 -11.05
N ARG A 109 -11.84 17.65 -9.99
CA ARG A 109 -13.27 17.91 -10.09
C ARG A 109 -13.49 19.33 -10.58
N ARG A 110 -14.36 19.50 -11.56
CA ARG A 110 -14.74 20.83 -12.05
C ARG A 110 -15.64 21.49 -11.03
N ILE A 111 -15.11 22.50 -10.39
CA ILE A 111 -15.86 23.40 -9.51
C ILE A 111 -15.87 24.75 -10.24
N GLY A 112 -17.04 25.20 -10.66
CA GLY A 112 -17.17 26.40 -11.48
C GLY A 112 -16.36 27.59 -10.94
N GLY A 113 -15.50 28.17 -11.78
CA GLY A 113 -14.63 29.30 -11.44
C GLY A 113 -13.30 28.94 -10.76
N LEU A 114 -13.09 27.68 -10.38
CA LEU A 114 -11.85 27.20 -9.74
C LEU A 114 -11.08 26.20 -10.62
N ASP A 115 -11.43 26.13 -11.90
CA ASP A 115 -10.75 25.28 -12.87
C ASP A 115 -9.27 25.69 -12.97
N GLY A 116 -8.37 24.74 -12.71
CA GLY A 116 -6.93 24.95 -12.76
C GLY A 116 -6.25 25.25 -11.41
N LEU A 117 -6.99 25.42 -10.31
CA LEU A 117 -6.40 25.61 -8.98
C LEU A 117 -5.96 24.29 -8.34
N VAL A 118 -6.54 23.15 -8.77
CA VAL A 118 -6.16 21.82 -8.32
C VAL A 118 -5.25 21.19 -9.38
N PRO A 119 -4.01 20.78 -9.04
CA PRO A 119 -3.09 20.24 -10.00
C PRO A 119 -3.56 18.88 -10.52
N SER A 120 -3.37 18.62 -11.82
CA SER A 120 -3.64 17.31 -12.44
C SER A 120 -2.54 16.26 -12.12
N SER A 121 -1.41 16.69 -11.60
CA SER A 121 -0.31 15.82 -11.16
C SER A 121 0.46 16.44 -10.02
N ALA A 122 0.96 15.58 -9.12
CA ALA A 122 1.82 15.97 -8.03
C ALA A 122 2.79 14.81 -7.73
N VAL A 123 3.96 15.15 -7.21
CA VAL A 123 4.97 14.17 -6.78
C VAL A 123 5.38 14.48 -5.36
N TYR A 124 5.35 13.46 -4.49
CA TYR A 124 5.73 13.56 -3.10
C TYR A 124 6.75 12.50 -2.73
N ASP A 125 7.72 12.87 -1.91
CA ASP A 125 8.58 11.93 -1.22
C ASP A 125 7.98 11.59 0.15
N PHE A 126 7.75 10.30 0.41
CA PHE A 126 7.18 9.78 1.63
C PHE A 126 8.22 9.04 2.48
N ASP A 127 8.11 9.22 3.78
CA ASP A 127 8.79 8.44 4.81
C ASP A 127 7.76 7.94 5.81
N LEU A 128 7.58 6.63 5.88
CA LEU A 128 6.60 5.99 6.75
C LEU A 128 7.31 5.13 7.80
N ARG A 129 6.80 5.15 9.03
CA ARG A 129 7.12 4.14 10.05
C ARG A 129 5.88 3.28 10.26
N LEU A 130 6.07 1.97 10.17
CA LEU A 130 5.01 0.98 10.32
C LEU A 130 5.26 0.14 11.55
N THR A 131 4.17 -0.28 12.18
CA THR A 131 4.17 -1.21 13.30
C THR A 131 3.33 -2.43 12.96
N ASN A 132 3.77 -3.60 13.45
CA ASN A 132 3.00 -4.83 13.38
C ASN A 132 2.31 -5.06 14.73
N ALA A 133 0.99 -4.97 14.74
CA ALA A 133 0.17 -5.26 15.89
C ALA A 133 -0.80 -6.40 15.54
N GLY A 134 -0.65 -7.56 16.20
CA GLY A 134 -1.51 -8.71 15.96
C GLY A 134 -1.45 -9.29 14.55
N GLY A 135 -0.29 -9.19 13.88
CA GLY A 135 -0.09 -9.68 12.50
C GLY A 135 -0.48 -8.69 11.40
N ALA A 136 -1.00 -7.50 11.76
CA ALA A 136 -1.35 -6.45 10.81
C ALA A 136 -0.32 -5.31 10.85
N TRP A 137 0.30 -5.04 9.70
CA TRP A 137 1.19 -3.88 9.53
C TRP A 137 0.36 -2.63 9.27
N LYS A 138 0.57 -1.60 10.11
CA LYS A 138 -0.11 -0.32 10.01
C LYS A 138 0.88 0.83 10.09
N VAL A 139 0.57 1.93 9.42
CA VAL A 139 1.37 3.16 9.46
C VAL A 139 1.15 3.85 10.81
N ALA A 140 2.21 4.00 11.58
CA ALA A 140 2.18 4.66 12.88
C ALA A 140 2.68 6.10 12.82
N TRP A 141 3.48 6.43 11.81
CA TRP A 141 4.00 7.77 11.60
C TRP A 141 4.27 8.01 10.11
N ALA A 142 4.05 9.22 9.65
CA ALA A 142 4.28 9.62 8.28
C ALA A 142 4.86 11.03 8.16
N GLN A 143 5.75 11.19 7.20
CA GLN A 143 6.21 12.47 6.69
C GLN A 143 6.10 12.45 5.17
N TRP A 144 5.62 13.54 4.59
CA TRP A 144 5.60 13.72 3.15
C TRP A 144 6.00 15.15 2.82
N ASN A 145 6.75 15.27 1.72
CA ASN A 145 7.17 16.57 1.20
C ASN A 145 6.96 16.58 -0.31
N PRO A 146 6.59 17.72 -0.91
CA PRO A 146 6.63 17.84 -2.35
C PRO A 146 8.04 17.45 -2.83
N ALA A 147 8.11 16.56 -3.81
CA ALA A 147 9.39 16.22 -4.41
C ALA A 147 9.91 17.48 -5.12
N GLY A 148 11.08 17.92 -4.73
CA GLY A 148 11.70 19.12 -5.28
C GLY A 148 11.79 19.05 -6.80
N GLY A 149 11.36 20.11 -7.46
CA GLY A 149 11.62 20.34 -8.87
C GLY A 149 13.10 20.65 -9.12
#